data_307c913cc968ae211d2ed7e1e0c3072c
#
_entry.id   307c913cc968ae211d2ed7e1e0c3072c
#
_cell.length_a   1.000
_cell.length_b   1.000
_cell.length_c   1.000
_cell.angle_alpha   90.00
_cell.angle_beta   90.00
_cell.angle_gamma   90.00
#
_symmetry.space_group_name_H-M   'P 1'
#
loop_
_entity.id
_entity.type
_entity.pdbx_description
1 polymer ?
#
loop_
_entity_poly.entity_id
_entity_poly.type
_entity_poly.pdbx_seq_one_letter_code
_entity_poly.pdbx_strand_id
1 'polypeptide(L)'
;MKLGVFTATLQNLPLGEALDVVQALGVESVDFSTGGCGTKAHCDPEALLTDPARLDRFREEVLGRGLEISALCFYGNPLHPDRDVALVHRRELRNTILLAE
;
A
#
# COMPACT_ATOMS: atom_id res chain seq x y z
N MET A 1 4.09 -22.14 -3.87
CA MET A 1 4.57 -20.93 -3.17
C MET A 1 4.62 -19.77 -4.15
N LYS A 2 4.11 -18.61 -3.75
CA LYS A 2 4.12 -17.41 -4.57
C LYS A 2 5.21 -16.46 -4.11
N LEU A 3 5.91 -15.84 -5.06
CA LEU A 3 6.87 -14.78 -4.77
C LEU A 3 6.19 -13.43 -4.95
N GLY A 4 6.53 -12.50 -4.07
CA GLY A 4 6.02 -11.15 -4.11
C GLY A 4 7.12 -10.11 -3.95
N VAL A 5 6.78 -8.87 -4.28
CA VAL A 5 7.67 -7.71 -4.13
C VAL A 5 6.98 -6.68 -3.24
N PHE A 6 7.73 -6.14 -2.28
CA PHE A 6 7.31 -4.98 -1.51
C PHE A 6 7.61 -3.71 -2.31
N THR A 7 6.57 -3.02 -2.76
CA THR A 7 6.73 -1.91 -3.71
C THR A 7 7.42 -0.68 -3.12
N ALA A 8 7.59 -0.61 -1.81
CA ALA A 8 8.32 0.49 -1.18
C ALA A 8 9.77 0.63 -1.71
N THR A 9 10.36 -0.46 -2.18
CA THR A 9 11.69 -0.42 -2.81
C THR A 9 11.68 0.34 -4.15
N LEU A 10 10.50 0.53 -4.73
CA LEU A 10 10.29 1.23 -6.00
C LEU A 10 9.52 2.54 -5.80
N GLN A 11 9.57 3.12 -4.60
CA GLN A 11 8.78 4.31 -4.25
C GLN A 11 9.09 5.55 -5.11
N ASN A 12 10.25 5.58 -5.75
CA ASN A 12 10.64 6.67 -6.65
C ASN A 12 9.93 6.61 -8.00
N LEU A 13 9.29 5.49 -8.32
CA LEU A 13 8.51 5.31 -9.55
C LEU A 13 7.01 5.50 -9.26
N PRO A 14 6.25 6.08 -10.20
CA PRO A 14 4.79 6.04 -10.10
C PRO A 14 4.27 4.60 -10.03
N LEU A 15 3.07 4.41 -9.47
CA LEU A 15 2.50 3.09 -9.27
C LEU A 15 2.52 2.22 -10.54
N GLY A 16 2.05 2.76 -11.66
CA GLY A 16 2.00 2.01 -12.92
C GLY A 16 3.38 1.53 -13.37
N GLU A 17 4.38 2.41 -13.30
CA GLU A 17 5.76 2.04 -13.68
C GLU A 17 6.35 1.01 -12.72
N ALA A 18 6.10 1.16 -11.42
CA ALA A 18 6.55 0.21 -10.42
C ALA A 18 5.95 -1.18 -10.67
N LEU A 19 4.65 -1.23 -10.96
CA LEU A 19 3.97 -2.49 -11.26
C LEU A 19 4.43 -3.12 -12.56
N ASP A 20 4.81 -2.32 -13.57
CA ASP A 20 5.39 -2.83 -14.81
C ASP A 20 6.73 -3.52 -14.53
N VAL A 21 7.58 -2.95 -13.66
CA VAL A 21 8.83 -3.58 -13.22
C VAL A 21 8.55 -4.90 -12.53
N VAL A 22 7.59 -4.92 -11.61
CA VAL A 22 7.20 -6.14 -10.87
C VAL A 22 6.72 -7.23 -11.83
N GLN A 23 5.87 -6.87 -12.78
CA GLN A 23 5.37 -7.80 -13.78
C GLN A 23 6.50 -8.38 -14.64
N ALA A 24 7.46 -7.55 -15.02
CA ALA A 24 8.63 -7.97 -15.80
C ALA A 24 9.52 -8.97 -15.06
N LEU A 25 9.54 -8.92 -13.73
CA LEU A 25 10.29 -9.85 -12.88
C LEU A 25 9.63 -11.23 -12.81
N GLY A 26 8.37 -11.38 -13.24
CA GLY A 26 7.65 -12.65 -13.21
C GLY A 26 7.12 -13.05 -11.85
N VAL A 27 7.10 -12.15 -10.86
CA VAL A 27 6.50 -12.41 -9.56
C VAL A 27 4.97 -12.30 -9.63
N GLU A 28 4.29 -12.92 -8.67
CA GLU A 28 2.83 -13.08 -8.70
C GLU A 28 2.08 -12.14 -7.78
N SER A 29 2.76 -11.54 -6.82
CA SER A 29 2.10 -10.72 -5.80
C SER A 29 2.90 -9.49 -5.42
N VAL A 30 2.20 -8.53 -4.81
CA VAL A 30 2.79 -7.30 -4.30
C VAL A 30 2.31 -7.03 -2.88
N ASP A 31 3.18 -6.41 -2.08
CA ASP A 31 2.85 -5.84 -0.79
C ASP A 31 2.99 -4.33 -0.88
N PHE A 32 2.09 -3.61 -0.27
CA PHE A 32 2.11 -2.14 -0.25
C PHE A 32 2.38 -1.60 1.14
N SER A 33 3.22 -0.57 1.21
CA SER A 33 3.37 0.23 2.43
C SER A 33 2.23 1.26 2.50
N THR A 34 1.62 1.39 3.67
CA THR A 34 0.42 2.20 3.85
C THR A 34 0.59 3.34 4.86
N GLY A 35 1.79 3.60 5.32
CA GLY A 35 2.05 4.76 6.17
C GLY A 35 2.84 4.46 7.43
N GLY A 36 2.62 5.27 8.46
CA GLY A 36 3.46 5.29 9.63
C GLY A 36 4.82 5.89 9.31
N CYS A 37 5.88 5.14 9.59
CA CYS A 37 7.25 5.50 9.17
C CYS A 37 7.55 5.01 7.75
N GLY A 38 6.65 4.26 7.10
CA GLY A 38 6.77 3.82 5.72
C GLY A 38 6.15 4.79 4.73
N THR A 39 6.40 4.53 3.45
CA THR A 39 5.85 5.37 2.36
C THR A 39 4.39 5.07 2.10
N LYS A 40 3.64 6.09 1.65
CA LYS A 40 2.28 5.95 1.09
C LYS A 40 2.26 6.26 -0.41
N ALA A 41 3.41 6.29 -1.06
CA ALA A 41 3.52 6.72 -2.45
C ALA A 41 2.66 5.89 -3.40
N HIS A 42 2.58 4.58 -3.19
CA HIS A 42 1.79 3.68 -4.05
C HIS A 42 0.42 3.34 -3.49
N CYS A 43 0.24 3.42 -2.18
CA CYS A 43 -1.03 3.06 -1.54
C CYS A 43 -1.28 3.99 -0.35
N ASP A 44 -2.16 4.95 -0.55
CA ASP A 44 -2.61 5.86 0.50
C ASP A 44 -4.03 5.47 0.92
N PRO A 45 -4.22 4.80 2.07
CA PRO A 45 -5.53 4.33 2.48
C PRO A 45 -6.57 5.42 2.60
N GLU A 46 -6.21 6.58 3.13
CA GLU A 46 -7.15 7.70 3.28
C GLU A 46 -7.67 8.18 1.92
N ALA A 47 -6.77 8.34 0.95
CA ALA A 47 -7.15 8.78 -0.40
C ALA A 47 -8.03 7.74 -1.10
N LEU A 48 -7.72 6.45 -0.95
CA LEU A 48 -8.46 5.37 -1.60
C LEU A 48 -9.82 5.14 -0.95
N LEU A 49 -9.93 5.28 0.38
CA LEU A 49 -11.19 5.09 1.10
C LEU A 49 -12.18 6.22 0.83
N THR A 50 -11.70 7.42 0.53
CA THR A 50 -12.55 8.60 0.30
C THR A 50 -12.94 8.79 -1.17
N ASP A 51 -12.34 8.05 -2.10
CA ASP A 51 -12.63 8.15 -3.53
C ASP A 51 -12.81 6.76 -4.15
N PRO A 52 -14.06 6.26 -4.26
CA PRO A 52 -14.33 4.94 -4.82
C PRO A 52 -13.78 4.74 -6.24
N ALA A 53 -13.82 5.77 -7.09
CA ALA A 53 -13.29 5.67 -8.44
C ALA A 53 -11.77 5.48 -8.45
N ARG A 54 -11.07 6.15 -7.53
CA ARG A 54 -9.63 5.99 -7.37
C ARG A 54 -9.27 4.61 -6.84
N LEU A 55 -10.06 4.08 -5.91
CA LEU A 55 -9.90 2.72 -5.39
C LEU A 55 -10.08 1.69 -6.51
N ASP A 56 -11.10 1.85 -7.35
CA ASP A 56 -11.33 0.94 -8.47
C ASP A 56 -10.15 0.97 -9.46
N ARG A 57 -9.63 2.16 -9.78
CA ARG A 57 -8.45 2.28 -10.64
C ARG A 57 -7.22 1.62 -10.03
N PHE A 58 -7.02 1.78 -8.72
CA PHE A 58 -5.91 1.13 -8.01
C PHE A 58 -6.02 -0.40 -8.12
N ARG A 59 -7.21 -0.94 -7.89
CA ARG A 59 -7.45 -2.39 -8.03
C ARG A 59 -7.18 -2.87 -9.45
N GLU A 60 -7.67 -2.16 -10.45
CA GLU A 60 -7.45 -2.50 -11.86
C GLU A 60 -5.98 -2.44 -12.25
N GLU A 61 -5.23 -1.45 -11.75
CA GLU A 61 -3.79 -1.36 -11.98
C GLU A 61 -3.05 -2.59 -11.51
N VAL A 62 -3.41 -3.13 -10.36
CA VAL A 62 -2.76 -4.31 -9.79
C VAL A 62 -3.31 -5.59 -10.41
N LEU A 63 -4.61 -5.80 -10.31
CA LEU A 63 -5.24 -7.06 -10.72
C LEU A 63 -5.25 -7.23 -12.23
N GLY A 64 -5.33 -6.14 -12.99
CA GLY A 64 -5.27 -6.17 -14.45
C GLY A 64 -3.93 -6.64 -14.99
N ARG A 65 -2.86 -6.58 -14.19
CA ARG A 65 -1.55 -7.12 -14.54
C ARG A 65 -1.36 -8.59 -14.11
N GLY A 66 -2.41 -9.22 -13.58
CA GLY A 66 -2.34 -10.58 -13.08
C GLY A 66 -1.64 -10.70 -11.72
N LEU A 67 -1.48 -9.59 -11.01
CA LEU A 67 -0.84 -9.56 -9.69
C LEU A 67 -1.89 -9.65 -8.59
N GLU A 68 -1.52 -10.28 -7.47
CA GLU A 68 -2.33 -10.31 -6.26
C GLU A 68 -1.75 -9.35 -5.22
N ILE A 69 -2.60 -8.79 -4.38
CA ILE A 69 -2.16 -8.02 -3.22
C ILE A 69 -2.08 -8.99 -2.05
N SER A 70 -0.87 -9.30 -1.60
CA SER A 70 -0.67 -10.27 -0.53
C SER A 70 -0.72 -9.64 0.85
N ALA A 71 -0.33 -8.36 0.99
CA ALA A 71 -0.39 -7.68 2.28
C ALA A 71 -0.40 -6.17 2.10
N LEU A 72 -1.00 -5.50 3.08
CA LEU A 72 -0.83 -4.07 3.33
C LEU A 72 0.01 -3.92 4.59
N CYS A 73 1.11 -3.21 4.49
CA CYS A 73 2.12 -3.12 5.55
C CYS A 73 2.13 -1.73 6.15
N PHE A 74 1.71 -1.64 7.40
CA PHE A 74 1.75 -0.39 8.16
C PHE A 74 2.92 -0.43 9.14
N TYR A 75 3.81 0.56 9.06
CA TYR A 75 5.00 0.66 9.89
C TYR A 75 4.90 1.87 10.82
N GLY A 76 4.06 1.76 11.83
CA GLY A 76 3.86 2.84 12.78
C GLY A 76 3.86 2.36 14.22
N ASN A 77 3.82 3.33 15.14
CA ASN A 77 3.72 3.06 16.56
C ASN A 77 2.51 3.79 17.16
N PRO A 78 1.34 3.11 17.26
CA PRO A 78 0.15 3.71 17.89
C PRO A 78 0.32 4.04 19.37
N LEU A 79 1.38 3.51 19.99
CA LEU A 79 1.70 3.75 21.40
C LEU A 79 2.87 4.73 21.58
N HIS A 80 3.18 5.49 20.54
CA HIS A 80 4.29 6.46 20.57
C HIS A 80 4.14 7.42 21.76
N PRO A 81 5.26 7.78 22.47
CA PRO A 81 5.20 8.72 23.60
C PRO A 81 4.66 10.09 23.25
N ASP A 82 4.92 10.58 22.02
CA ASP A 82 4.31 11.79 21.51
C ASP A 82 2.86 11.51 21.12
N ARG A 83 1.92 12.19 21.76
CA ARG A 83 0.48 11.96 21.55
C ARG A 83 0.03 12.28 20.14
N ASP A 84 0.59 13.31 19.51
CA ASP A 84 0.22 13.70 18.15
C ASP A 84 0.67 12.63 17.15
N VAL A 85 1.88 12.10 17.30
CA VAL A 85 2.39 10.99 16.49
C VAL A 85 1.53 9.74 16.70
N ALA A 86 1.21 9.42 17.95
CA ALA A 86 0.38 8.26 18.27
C ALA A 86 -1.01 8.35 17.63
N LEU A 87 -1.62 9.54 17.66
CA LEU A 87 -2.95 9.76 17.06
C LEU A 87 -2.92 9.58 15.52
N VAL A 88 -1.90 10.10 14.86
CA VAL A 88 -1.72 9.94 13.40
C VAL A 88 -1.55 8.45 13.08
N HIS A 89 -0.68 7.75 13.80
CA HIS A 89 -0.42 6.33 13.55
C HIS A 89 -1.66 5.46 13.82
N ARG A 90 -2.46 5.78 14.83
CA ARG A 90 -3.72 5.06 15.08
C ARG A 90 -4.71 5.26 13.94
N ARG A 91 -4.84 6.48 13.43
CA ARG A 91 -5.72 6.78 12.31
C ARG A 91 -5.27 6.06 11.05
N GLU A 92 -3.99 6.09 10.74
CA GLU A 92 -3.43 5.43 9.56
C GLU A 92 -3.56 3.91 9.66
N LEU A 93 -3.33 3.34 10.82
CA LEU A 93 -3.53 1.90 11.05
C LEU A 93 -4.99 1.51 10.83
N ARG A 94 -5.91 2.29 11.39
CA ARG A 94 -7.36 2.04 11.21
C ARG A 94 -7.73 2.09 9.72
N ASN A 95 -7.24 3.09 9.00
CA ASN A 95 -7.52 3.23 7.57
C ASN A 95 -6.94 2.05 6.78
N THR A 96 -5.76 1.57 7.16
CA THR A 96 -5.15 0.38 6.54
C THR A 96 -6.04 -0.85 6.73
N ILE A 97 -6.56 -1.06 7.93
CA ILE A 97 -7.45 -2.19 8.24
C ILE A 97 -8.74 -2.09 7.42
N LEU A 98 -9.33 -0.90 7.34
CA LEU A 98 -10.54 -0.68 6.56
C LEU A 98 -10.31 -0.91 5.07
N LEU A 99 -9.16 -0.50 4.56
CA LEU A 99 -8.82 -0.71 3.15
C LEU A 99 -8.63 -2.19 2.84
N ALA A 100 -8.10 -2.97 3.79
CA ALA A 100 -7.87 -4.41 3.62
C ALA A 100 -9.17 -5.22 3.54
N GLU A 101 -10.26 -4.68 4.04
CA GLU A 101 -11.58 -5.30 3.91
C GLU A 101 -12.07 -5.16 2.47
#